data_8fe1536e9663afacfce2d65f2619fc19
#
_entry.id   8fe1536e9663afacfce2d65f2619fc19
#
_cell.length_a   1.000
_cell.length_b   1.000
_cell.length_c   1.000
_cell.angle_alpha   90.00
_cell.angle_beta   90.00
_cell.angle_gamma   90.00
#
_symmetry.space_group_name_H-M   'P 1'
#
loop_
_entity.id
_entity.type
_entity.pdbx_description
1 polymer ?
#
loop_
_entity_poly.entity_id
_entity_poly.type
_entity_poly.pdbx_seq_one_letter_code
_entity_poly.pdbx_strand_id
1 'polypeptide(L)'
;MATDDAERANRQAHVQQAESDFEPLPFDTDAARSFGRVAASLRRAGRKPVARAYDAMIAGIAISLDLPVHTCDPDGFAGIDDLIVVPVPHPDRHRGHDEPAGAKLP
;
A
#
# COMPACT_ATOMS: atom_id res chain seq x y z
N MET A 1 19.26 23.83 2.06
CA MET A 1 18.50 24.56 1.09
C MET A 1 17.15 24.91 1.64
N ALA A 2 16.75 26.15 1.50
CA ALA A 2 15.47 26.59 2.03
C ALA A 2 14.31 25.84 1.40
N THR A 3 14.41 25.58 0.09
CA THR A 3 13.34 24.88 -0.62
C THR A 3 13.18 23.45 -0.10
N ASP A 4 14.27 22.77 0.14
CA ASP A 4 14.21 21.41 0.66
C ASP A 4 13.63 21.39 2.06
N ASP A 5 13.97 22.38 2.86
CA ASP A 5 13.44 22.45 4.23
C ASP A 5 11.95 22.72 4.22
N ALA A 6 11.48 23.58 3.31
CA ALA A 6 10.06 23.87 3.21
C ALA A 6 9.28 22.64 2.75
N GLU A 7 9.82 21.89 1.79
CA GLU A 7 9.16 20.66 1.34
C GLU A 7 9.11 19.62 2.43
N ARG A 8 10.20 19.49 3.19
CA ARG A 8 10.23 18.54 4.28
C ARG A 8 9.20 18.89 5.35
N ALA A 9 9.09 20.17 5.68
CA ALA A 9 8.11 20.63 6.65
C ALA A 9 6.69 20.38 6.17
N ASN A 10 6.42 20.58 4.88
CA ASN A 10 5.11 20.31 4.33
C ASN A 10 4.75 18.85 4.40
N ARG A 11 5.70 17.97 4.05
CA ARG A 11 5.44 16.52 4.13
C ARG A 11 5.18 16.11 5.57
N GLN A 12 5.94 16.64 6.52
CA GLN A 12 5.75 16.31 7.92
C GLN A 12 4.40 16.79 8.42
N ALA A 13 3.97 17.98 7.98
CA ALA A 13 2.65 18.49 8.35
C ALA A 13 1.55 17.61 7.81
N HIS A 14 1.68 17.11 6.58
CA HIS A 14 0.69 16.21 6.00
C HIS A 14 0.62 14.88 6.75
N VAL A 15 1.75 14.35 7.17
CA VAL A 15 1.77 13.11 7.96
C VAL A 15 1.09 13.35 9.30
N GLN A 16 1.38 14.47 9.97
CA GLN A 16 0.76 14.79 11.25
C GLN A 16 -0.74 14.98 11.10
N GLN A 17 -1.17 15.59 10.00
CA GLN A 17 -2.59 15.76 9.72
C GLN A 17 -3.26 14.40 9.55
N ALA A 18 -2.64 13.51 8.80
CA ALA A 18 -3.20 12.17 8.60
C ALA A 18 -3.30 11.42 9.92
N GLU A 19 -2.30 11.55 10.78
CA GLU A 19 -2.31 10.87 12.06
C GLU A 19 -3.41 11.41 12.98
N SER A 20 -3.76 12.69 12.87
CA SER A 20 -4.85 13.23 13.68
C SER A 20 -6.21 12.85 13.12
N ASP A 21 -6.32 12.64 11.80
CA ASP A 21 -7.59 12.32 11.16
C ASP A 21 -7.90 10.82 11.19
N PHE A 22 -6.87 9.98 11.17
CA PHE A 22 -7.03 8.53 11.08
C PHE A 22 -6.18 7.85 12.14
N GLU A 23 -6.73 6.82 12.73
CA GLU A 23 -5.99 6.05 13.71
C GLU A 23 -5.11 5.05 12.99
N PRO A 24 -3.78 5.12 13.13
CA PRO A 24 -2.90 4.16 12.46
C PRO A 24 -3.07 2.76 13.03
N LEU A 25 -2.96 1.75 12.18
CA LEU A 25 -3.02 0.37 12.61
C LEU A 25 -1.60 -0.09 12.98
N PRO A 26 -1.44 -0.76 14.12
CA PRO A 26 -0.10 -1.17 14.56
C PRO A 26 0.37 -2.42 13.85
N PHE A 27 1.69 -2.54 13.74
CA PHE A 27 2.30 -3.78 13.30
C PHE A 27 2.64 -4.56 14.57
N ASP A 28 1.67 -5.29 15.09
CA ASP A 28 1.80 -6.00 16.37
C ASP A 28 2.25 -7.44 16.13
N THR A 29 2.15 -8.26 17.20
CA THR A 29 2.60 -9.65 17.13
C THR A 29 1.79 -10.45 16.11
N ASP A 30 0.49 -10.22 16.04
CA ASP A 30 -0.34 -10.94 15.07
C ASP A 30 0.02 -10.54 13.65
N ALA A 31 0.29 -9.25 13.42
CA ALA A 31 0.73 -8.79 12.11
C ALA A 31 2.09 -9.39 11.77
N ALA A 32 2.99 -9.53 12.74
CA ALA A 32 4.29 -10.12 12.49
C ALA A 32 4.17 -11.59 12.10
N ARG A 33 3.27 -12.34 12.73
CA ARG A 33 3.03 -13.73 12.34
C ARG A 33 2.46 -13.82 10.95
N SER A 34 1.52 -12.95 10.63
CA SER A 34 0.95 -12.90 9.28
C SER A 34 2.01 -12.50 8.26
N PHE A 35 2.92 -11.60 8.62
CA PHE A 35 4.03 -11.23 7.76
C PHE A 35 4.88 -12.45 7.40
N GLY A 36 5.13 -13.33 8.36
CA GLY A 36 5.85 -14.57 8.07
C GLY A 36 5.17 -15.42 7.00
N ARG A 37 3.86 -15.53 7.10
CA ARG A 37 3.08 -16.27 6.10
C ARG A 37 3.08 -15.56 4.75
N VAL A 38 3.02 -14.23 4.76
CA VAL A 38 3.10 -13.44 3.53
C VAL A 38 4.45 -13.66 2.85
N ALA A 39 5.53 -13.62 3.62
CA ALA A 39 6.85 -13.85 3.05
C ALA A 39 6.96 -15.23 2.43
N ALA A 40 6.38 -16.23 3.06
CA ALA A 40 6.37 -17.59 2.49
C ALA A 40 5.56 -17.64 1.19
N SER A 41 4.42 -16.95 1.14
CA SER A 41 3.62 -16.87 -0.09
C SER A 41 4.42 -16.27 -1.22
N LEU A 42 5.10 -15.15 -0.93
CA LEU A 42 5.89 -14.47 -1.95
C LEU A 42 7.00 -15.37 -2.49
N ARG A 43 7.67 -16.08 -1.59
CA ARG A 43 8.74 -17.01 -2.04
C ARG A 43 8.16 -18.11 -2.92
N ARG A 44 7.01 -18.65 -2.57
CA ARG A 44 6.37 -19.70 -3.39
C ARG A 44 5.97 -19.15 -4.76
N ALA A 45 5.63 -17.88 -4.82
CA ALA A 45 5.27 -17.23 -6.08
C ALA A 45 6.50 -16.79 -6.88
N GLY A 46 7.71 -17.07 -6.38
CA GLY A 46 8.94 -16.68 -7.07
C GLY A 46 9.29 -15.22 -6.90
N ARG A 47 8.71 -14.54 -5.91
CA ARG A 47 8.98 -13.14 -5.65
C ARG A 47 9.90 -13.01 -4.44
N LYS A 48 10.62 -11.90 -4.38
CA LYS A 48 11.59 -11.68 -3.30
C LYS A 48 10.95 -10.84 -2.21
N PRO A 49 10.79 -11.39 -0.99
CA PRO A 49 10.14 -10.64 0.09
C PRO A 49 10.84 -9.33 0.42
N VAL A 50 12.19 -9.29 0.30
CA VAL A 50 12.93 -8.07 0.61
C VAL A 50 12.51 -6.91 -0.29
N ALA A 51 12.32 -7.21 -1.59
CA ALA A 51 11.92 -6.18 -2.55
C ALA A 51 10.49 -5.69 -2.32
N ARG A 52 9.69 -6.46 -1.57
CA ARG A 52 8.29 -6.13 -1.30
C ARG A 52 8.03 -5.95 0.19
N ALA A 53 9.06 -5.53 0.93
CA ALA A 53 8.97 -5.53 2.39
C ALA A 53 7.81 -4.68 2.92
N TYR A 54 7.64 -3.47 2.40
CA TYR A 54 6.57 -2.61 2.88
C TYR A 54 5.20 -3.16 2.51
N ASP A 55 5.05 -3.63 1.28
CA ASP A 55 3.78 -4.23 0.86
C ASP A 55 3.47 -5.47 1.71
N ALA A 56 4.50 -6.25 2.02
CA ALA A 56 4.32 -7.44 2.85
C ALA A 56 3.91 -7.07 4.28
N MET A 57 4.45 -5.98 4.82
CA MET A 57 4.05 -5.52 6.15
C MET A 57 2.60 -5.06 6.16
N ILE A 58 2.19 -4.30 5.15
CA ILE A 58 0.80 -3.86 5.01
C ILE A 58 -0.12 -5.08 4.89
N ALA A 59 0.27 -6.05 4.07
CA ALA A 59 -0.50 -7.26 3.90
C ALA A 59 -0.62 -8.04 5.22
N GLY A 60 0.46 -8.10 6.00
CA GLY A 60 0.45 -8.77 7.28
C GLY A 60 -0.56 -8.15 8.25
N ILE A 61 -0.60 -6.83 8.30
CA ILE A 61 -1.58 -6.13 9.13
C ILE A 61 -3.00 -6.43 8.64
N ALA A 62 -3.22 -6.33 7.34
CA ALA A 62 -4.55 -6.54 6.78
C ALA A 62 -5.05 -7.95 7.04
N ILE A 63 -4.20 -8.95 6.84
CA ILE A 63 -4.57 -10.35 7.07
C ILE A 63 -4.88 -10.57 8.56
N SER A 64 -4.05 -10.02 9.44
CA SER A 64 -4.22 -10.22 10.87
C SER A 64 -5.54 -9.63 11.37
N LEU A 65 -6.06 -8.62 10.69
CA LEU A 65 -7.30 -7.96 11.07
C LEU A 65 -8.47 -8.34 10.15
N ASP A 66 -8.20 -9.23 9.20
CA ASP A 66 -9.22 -9.70 8.25
C ASP A 66 -9.81 -8.54 7.45
N LEU A 67 -8.93 -7.66 6.98
CA LEU A 67 -9.31 -6.48 6.21
C LEU A 67 -8.77 -6.57 4.80
N PRO A 68 -9.48 -6.00 3.81
CA PRO A 68 -8.93 -5.89 2.46
C PRO A 68 -7.93 -4.75 2.36
N VAL A 69 -7.07 -4.83 1.34
CA VAL A 69 -6.15 -3.74 1.00
C VAL A 69 -6.68 -3.05 -0.25
N HIS A 70 -6.91 -1.75 -0.14
CA HIS A 70 -7.29 -0.92 -1.28
C HIS A 70 -6.03 -0.24 -1.79
N THR A 71 -5.71 -0.44 -3.05
CA THR A 71 -4.45 0.06 -3.58
C THR A 71 -4.60 0.44 -5.04
N CYS A 72 -3.86 1.46 -5.46
CA CYS A 72 -3.76 1.81 -6.87
C CYS A 72 -2.64 1.02 -7.56
N ASP A 73 -1.92 0.18 -6.84
CA ASP A 73 -0.89 -0.68 -7.41
C ASP A 73 -1.12 -2.12 -6.96
N PRO A 74 -2.13 -2.78 -7.52
CA PRO A 74 -2.45 -4.16 -7.08
C PRO A 74 -1.32 -5.16 -7.36
N ASP A 75 -0.48 -4.89 -8.36
CA ASP A 75 0.62 -5.80 -8.65
C ASP A 75 1.61 -5.89 -7.52
N GLY A 76 1.71 -4.85 -6.69
CA GLY A 76 2.59 -4.89 -5.54
C GLY A 76 2.21 -5.95 -4.53
N PHE A 77 0.95 -6.39 -4.56
CA PHE A 77 0.44 -7.38 -3.62
C PHE A 77 0.18 -8.73 -4.26
N ALA A 78 0.62 -8.92 -5.50
CA ALA A 78 0.40 -10.18 -6.18
C ALA A 78 1.22 -11.30 -5.52
N GLY A 79 0.67 -12.51 -5.51
CA GLY A 79 1.35 -13.67 -4.97
C GLY A 79 1.20 -13.85 -3.47
N ILE A 80 0.35 -13.06 -2.82
CA ILE A 80 0.11 -13.17 -1.38
C ILE A 80 -1.20 -13.90 -1.16
N ASP A 81 -1.12 -15.05 -0.47
CA ASP A 81 -2.29 -15.85 -0.16
C ASP A 81 -3.14 -15.17 0.91
N ASP A 82 -4.42 -15.41 0.86
CA ASP A 82 -5.39 -14.98 1.88
C ASP A 82 -5.58 -13.47 1.97
N LEU A 83 -5.03 -12.72 1.03
CA LEU A 83 -5.19 -11.27 1.02
C LEU A 83 -6.22 -10.88 -0.02
N ILE A 84 -7.16 -10.04 0.37
CA ILE A 84 -8.13 -9.47 -0.54
C ILE A 84 -7.61 -8.12 -0.98
N VAL A 85 -7.40 -7.95 -2.30
CA VAL A 85 -6.87 -6.72 -2.86
C VAL A 85 -7.97 -6.06 -3.69
N VAL A 86 -8.24 -4.79 -3.40
CA VAL A 86 -9.24 -4.02 -4.11
C VAL A 86 -8.53 -2.91 -4.88
N PRO A 87 -8.45 -2.98 -6.20
CA PRO A 87 -7.79 -1.92 -6.97
C PRO A 87 -8.61 -0.63 -6.93
N VAL A 88 -7.90 0.49 -6.81
CA VAL A 88 -8.54 1.81 -6.89
C VAL A 88 -7.79 2.64 -7.91
N PRO A 89 -8.46 3.63 -8.54
CA PRO A 89 -7.79 4.44 -9.56
C PRO A 89 -6.66 5.28 -8.96
N HIS A 90 -5.58 5.40 -9.72
CA HIS A 90 -4.49 6.30 -9.34
C HIS A 90 -4.89 7.71 -9.75
N PRO A 91 -4.82 8.69 -8.85
CA PRO A 91 -5.29 10.04 -9.18
C PRO A 91 -4.59 10.66 -10.38
N ASP A 92 -3.29 10.50 -10.49
CA ASP A 92 -2.55 11.07 -11.61
C ASP A 92 -2.87 10.35 -12.90
N ARG A 93 -2.97 9.05 -12.84
CA ARG A 93 -3.30 8.24 -14.01
C ARG A 93 -4.71 8.54 -14.48
N HIS A 94 -5.62 8.71 -13.54
CA HIS A 94 -6.99 9.06 -13.87
C HIS A 94 -7.06 10.39 -14.60
N ARG A 95 -6.35 11.39 -14.11
CA ARG A 95 -6.31 12.68 -14.78
C ARG A 95 -5.69 12.59 -16.16
N GLY A 96 -4.62 11.81 -16.26
CA GLY A 96 -3.93 11.69 -17.53
C GLY A 96 -4.74 10.99 -18.58
N HIS A 97 -5.72 10.21 -18.18
CA HIS A 97 -6.54 9.45 -19.15
C HIS A 97 -7.84 10.11 -19.47
N ASP A 98 -8.09 11.25 -18.89
CA ASP A 98 -9.31 11.92 -19.18
C ASP A 98 -9.45 12.27 -20.63
N GLU A 99 -8.34 12.44 -21.24
CA GLU A 99 -8.47 12.69 -22.55
C GLU A 99 -8.66 11.47 -23.25
N PRO A 100 -9.12 10.81 -23.35
CA PRO A 100 -9.55 9.85 -24.11
C PRO A 100 -10.26 8.86 -23.58
N ALA A 101 -10.05 9.01 -23.24
CA ALA A 101 -10.29 8.20 -23.25
C ALA A 101 -11.09 7.78 -23.13
N GLY A 102 -11.11 8.20 -22.99
CA GLY A 102 -11.59 7.89 -22.97
C GLY A 102 -11.92 7.21 -23.02
N ALA A 103 -11.63 7.54 -23.35
CA ALA A 103 -11.74 6.94 -23.65
C ALA A 103 -11.79 5.94 -23.23
N LYS A 104 -11.88 5.65 -22.91
CA LYS A 104 -12.01 4.69 -22.54
C LYS A 104 -12.59 4.37 -21.56
N LEU A 105 -12.96 4.81 -21.25
CA LEU A 105 -13.37 4.51 -20.55
C LEU A 105 -14.02 3.98 -20.45
N PRO A 106 -14.20 3.79 -20.28
CA PRO A 106 -14.74 3.02 -19.97
C PRO A 106 -14.70 2.20 -19.59
#